data_59ca29fd746cdfd9912072e0fe370b68
#
_entry.id   59ca29fd746cdfd9912072e0fe370b68
#
_cell.length_a   1.000
_cell.length_b   1.000
_cell.length_c   1.000
_cell.angle_alpha   90.00
_cell.angle_beta   90.00
_cell.angle_gamma   90.00
#
_symmetry.space_group_name_H-M   'P 1'
#
loop_
_entity.id
_entity.type
_entity.pdbx_description
1 polymer ?
#
loop_
_entity_poly.entity_id
_entity_poly.type
_entity_poly.pdbx_seq_one_letter_code
_entity_poly.pdbx_strand_id
1 'polypeptide(L)'
;KIQIPSKNLTFIQTFRKMDNKPITFQFISEPTDVNFGGNVHGGSVMKWIDQVGYACASNWSSSYCVTVYVGGIRFYKPIKIGEIVKLESKVILTGNSSMHISIDVFSRNVKEKKFEKRTHCIIVFVAVDENGKSVEVPKWNPTTEKEIQMEQYAIKLKDLRKNIEDEMKPFL
;
A
#
# COMPACT_ATOMS: atom_id res chain seq x y z
N LYS A 1 -6.58 -49.04 31.75
CA LYS A 1 -5.75 -48.35 30.79
C LYS A 1 -6.61 -48.05 29.57
N ILE A 2 -7.05 -46.83 29.45
CA ILE A 2 -7.82 -46.35 28.28
C ILE A 2 -6.82 -45.69 27.32
N GLN A 3 -6.69 -46.30 26.16
CA GLN A 3 -5.82 -45.83 25.08
C GLN A 3 -6.58 -44.82 24.23
N ILE A 4 -6.16 -43.56 24.25
CA ILE A 4 -6.74 -42.48 23.43
C ILE A 4 -6.07 -42.53 22.07
N PRO A 5 -6.79 -42.71 20.96
CA PRO A 5 -6.16 -42.65 19.64
C PRO A 5 -5.77 -41.22 19.27
N SER A 6 -4.54 -41.04 18.84
CA SER A 6 -4.03 -39.79 18.27
C SER A 6 -4.79 -39.43 16.99
N LYS A 7 -5.70 -38.49 17.08
CA LYS A 7 -6.32 -37.90 15.90
C LYS A 7 -5.28 -36.95 15.27
N ASN A 8 -4.79 -37.32 14.09
CA ASN A 8 -4.10 -36.41 13.19
C ASN A 8 -5.03 -35.23 12.90
N LEU A 9 -4.77 -34.09 13.53
CA LEU A 9 -5.36 -32.83 13.11
C LEU A 9 -4.64 -32.43 11.81
N THR A 10 -5.22 -32.82 10.69
CA THR A 10 -4.91 -32.20 9.40
C THR A 10 -5.40 -30.75 9.48
N PHE A 11 -4.47 -29.82 9.62
CA PHE A 11 -4.74 -28.39 9.53
C PHE A 11 -5.20 -28.12 8.08
N ILE A 12 -6.51 -28.18 7.86
CA ILE A 12 -7.11 -27.63 6.65
C ILE A 12 -6.96 -26.12 6.81
N GLN A 13 -5.90 -25.55 6.20
CA GLN A 13 -5.82 -24.13 5.97
C GLN A 13 -7.02 -23.76 5.10
N THR A 14 -8.08 -23.33 5.74
CA THR A 14 -9.20 -22.70 5.06
C THR A 14 -8.62 -21.43 4.43
N PHE A 15 -8.38 -21.48 3.13
CA PHE A 15 -8.03 -20.27 2.36
C PHE A 15 -9.21 -19.30 2.49
N ARG A 16 -9.12 -18.43 3.49
CA ARG A 16 -10.06 -17.33 3.65
C ARG A 16 -9.90 -16.50 2.38
N LYS A 17 -10.94 -16.47 1.52
CA LYS A 17 -10.96 -15.62 0.35
C LYS A 17 -10.64 -14.20 0.83
N MET A 18 -9.42 -13.74 0.59
CA MET A 18 -8.97 -12.42 1.05
C MET A 18 -9.82 -11.38 0.34
N ASP A 19 -10.57 -10.62 1.12
CA ASP A 19 -11.39 -9.53 0.61
C ASP A 19 -10.44 -8.35 0.27
N ASN A 20 -10.13 -8.21 -1.03
CA ASN A 20 -9.27 -7.14 -1.52
C ASN A 20 -10.05 -5.83 -1.68
N LYS A 21 -10.88 -5.49 -0.70
CA LYS A 21 -11.50 -4.18 -0.66
C LYS A 21 -10.44 -3.11 -0.43
N PRO A 22 -10.53 -1.97 -1.12
CA PRO A 22 -9.65 -0.85 -0.87
C PRO A 22 -9.72 -0.40 0.60
N ILE A 23 -8.57 -0.17 1.21
CA ILE A 23 -8.50 0.56 2.48
C ILE A 23 -8.58 2.04 2.15
N THR A 24 -9.51 2.72 2.78
CA THR A 24 -9.75 4.14 2.54
C THR A 24 -9.55 4.93 3.81
N PHE A 25 -8.69 5.95 3.76
CA PHE A 25 -8.59 6.99 4.77
C PHE A 25 -9.25 8.25 4.25
N GLN A 26 -10.02 8.91 5.11
CA GLN A 26 -10.62 10.21 4.77
C GLN A 26 -10.59 11.13 6.00
N PHE A 27 -10.06 12.34 5.81
CA PHE A 27 -9.90 13.33 6.88
C PHE A 27 -9.81 14.75 6.29
N ILE A 28 -9.70 15.75 7.14
CA ILE A 28 -9.49 17.15 6.74
C ILE A 28 -8.00 17.46 6.94
N SER A 29 -7.37 18.11 5.94
CA SER A 29 -5.99 18.60 6.09
C SER A 29 -5.94 19.75 7.10
N GLU A 30 -5.00 19.65 8.04
CA GLU A 30 -4.90 20.54 9.20
C GLU A 30 -3.87 21.66 8.95
N PRO A 31 -3.97 22.79 9.71
CA PRO A 31 -2.96 23.86 9.63
C PRO A 31 -1.53 23.42 9.93
N THR A 32 -1.36 22.33 10.70
CA THR A 32 -0.05 21.70 10.99
C THR A 32 0.60 21.03 9.79
N ASP A 33 -0.16 20.80 8.73
CA ASP A 33 0.33 20.21 7.48
C ASP A 33 0.86 21.24 6.48
N VAL A 34 0.82 22.53 6.81
CA VAL A 34 1.11 23.64 5.88
C VAL A 34 2.61 23.73 5.55
N ASN A 35 2.92 23.98 4.27
CA ASN A 35 4.23 24.37 3.81
C ASN A 35 4.38 25.91 3.70
N PHE A 36 5.56 26.39 3.36
CA PHE A 36 5.84 27.82 3.20
C PHE A 36 5.00 28.52 2.12
N GLY A 37 4.40 27.76 1.18
CA GLY A 37 3.53 28.29 0.13
C GLY A 37 2.03 28.22 0.47
N GLY A 38 1.65 27.90 1.73
CA GLY A 38 0.27 27.87 2.16
C GLY A 38 -0.55 26.65 1.71
N ASN A 39 0.11 25.60 1.19
CA ASN A 39 -0.50 24.34 0.81
C ASN A 39 -0.04 23.23 1.76
N VAL A 40 -0.64 22.04 1.62
CA VAL A 40 -0.17 20.85 2.34
C VAL A 40 1.27 20.51 1.93
N HIS A 41 2.13 20.27 2.92
CA HIS A 41 3.51 19.87 2.71
C HIS A 41 3.58 18.50 2.04
N GLY A 42 4.45 18.35 1.02
CA GLY A 42 4.64 17.04 0.34
C GLY A 42 5.02 15.91 1.29
N GLY A 43 5.80 16.21 2.34
CA GLY A 43 6.14 15.26 3.39
C GLY A 43 4.92 14.76 4.19
N SER A 44 3.92 15.63 4.47
CA SER A 44 2.66 15.22 5.09
C SER A 44 1.91 14.24 4.19
N VAL A 45 1.83 14.52 2.88
CA VAL A 45 1.19 13.61 1.93
C VAL A 45 1.92 12.26 1.87
N MET A 46 3.25 12.25 1.88
CA MET A 46 4.04 11.00 1.92
C MET A 46 3.80 10.20 3.21
N LYS A 47 3.72 10.88 4.36
CA LYS A 47 3.35 10.23 5.63
C LYS A 47 1.97 9.57 5.55
N TRP A 48 0.98 10.24 5.00
CA TRP A 48 -0.37 9.68 4.84
C TRP A 48 -0.38 8.48 3.89
N ILE A 49 0.40 8.54 2.81
CA ILE A 49 0.59 7.45 1.86
C ILE A 49 1.19 6.23 2.56
N ASP A 50 2.24 6.43 3.35
CA ASP A 50 2.87 5.34 4.11
C ASP A 50 1.88 4.71 5.11
N GLN A 51 1.13 5.53 5.85
CA GLN A 51 0.15 5.06 6.83
C GLN A 51 -0.98 4.23 6.21
N VAL A 52 -1.59 4.69 5.11
CA VAL A 52 -2.66 3.92 4.45
C VAL A 52 -2.12 2.68 3.76
N GLY A 53 -0.89 2.75 3.22
CA GLY A 53 -0.18 1.61 2.66
C GLY A 53 0.12 0.55 3.71
N TYR A 54 0.63 0.97 4.88
CA TYR A 54 0.85 0.08 6.02
C TYR A 54 -0.45 -0.61 6.48
N ALA A 55 -1.54 0.15 6.62
CA ALA A 55 -2.83 -0.43 6.98
C ALA A 55 -3.29 -1.47 5.96
N CYS A 56 -3.10 -1.21 4.66
CA CYS A 56 -3.41 -2.15 3.59
C CYS A 56 -2.53 -3.41 3.66
N ALA A 57 -1.21 -3.24 3.84
CA ALA A 57 -0.25 -4.34 3.93
C ALA A 57 -0.53 -5.23 5.15
N SER A 58 -0.71 -4.63 6.32
CA SER A 58 -0.98 -5.35 7.57
C SER A 58 -2.32 -6.08 7.53
N ASN A 59 -3.35 -5.47 6.94
CA ASN A 59 -4.65 -6.13 6.75
C ASN A 59 -4.55 -7.33 5.80
N TRP A 60 -3.70 -7.24 4.77
CA TRP A 60 -3.47 -8.33 3.82
C TRP A 60 -2.67 -9.47 4.42
N SER A 61 -1.54 -9.17 5.07
CA SER A 61 -0.58 -10.18 5.57
C SER A 61 -0.90 -10.69 6.97
N SER A 62 -1.71 -9.94 7.76
CA SER A 62 -1.88 -10.16 9.21
C SER A 62 -0.56 -10.17 9.98
N SER A 63 0.43 -9.40 9.50
CA SER A 63 1.79 -9.31 10.06
C SER A 63 2.24 -7.86 10.18
N TYR A 64 3.30 -7.64 10.95
CA TYR A 64 4.03 -6.38 10.91
C TYR A 64 4.70 -6.22 9.53
N CYS A 65 4.66 -5.02 8.99
CA CYS A 65 5.18 -4.74 7.65
C CYS A 65 6.13 -3.55 7.67
N VAL A 66 7.18 -3.61 6.85
CA VAL A 66 8.13 -2.52 6.67
C VAL A 66 8.09 -1.99 5.24
N THR A 67 8.16 -0.68 5.09
CA THR A 67 8.27 -0.03 3.79
C THR A 67 9.66 -0.27 3.23
N VAL A 68 9.76 -0.84 2.04
CA VAL A 68 11.05 -1.10 1.38
C VAL A 68 11.25 -0.27 0.12
N TYR A 69 10.19 0.27 -0.47
CA TYR A 69 10.29 1.09 -1.67
C TYR A 69 9.06 1.99 -1.83
N VAL A 70 9.31 3.22 -2.23
CA VAL A 70 8.27 4.17 -2.65
C VAL A 70 8.64 4.67 -4.03
N GLY A 71 7.81 4.39 -5.02
CA GLY A 71 8.13 4.69 -6.40
C GLY A 71 7.05 5.45 -7.16
N GLY A 72 7.51 6.24 -8.13
CA GLY A 72 6.64 6.91 -9.08
C GLY A 72 5.73 7.99 -8.48
N ILE A 73 6.09 8.57 -7.33
CA ILE A 73 5.31 9.67 -6.76
C ILE A 73 5.42 10.89 -7.65
N ARG A 74 4.25 11.37 -8.09
CA ARG A 74 4.14 12.63 -8.82
C ARG A 74 2.96 13.42 -8.29
N PHE A 75 3.26 14.64 -7.83
CA PHE A 75 2.24 15.59 -7.38
C PHE A 75 1.70 16.36 -8.58
N TYR A 76 0.42 16.14 -8.92
CA TYR A 76 -0.21 16.78 -10.07
C TYR A 76 -0.78 18.16 -9.73
N LYS A 77 -1.35 18.29 -8.52
CA LYS A 77 -1.96 19.52 -8.04
C LYS A 77 -1.75 19.63 -6.53
N PRO A 78 -1.61 20.84 -5.97
CA PRO A 78 -1.50 21.04 -4.53
C PRO A 78 -2.81 20.67 -3.82
N ILE A 79 -2.68 20.27 -2.57
CA ILE A 79 -3.78 20.11 -1.61
C ILE A 79 -3.79 21.35 -0.74
N LYS A 80 -4.94 22.01 -0.59
CA LYS A 80 -5.07 23.20 0.27
C LYS A 80 -5.44 22.80 1.69
N ILE A 81 -5.03 23.61 2.67
CA ILE A 81 -5.44 23.43 4.05
C ILE A 81 -6.97 23.57 4.16
N GLY A 82 -7.59 22.67 4.94
CA GLY A 82 -9.05 22.61 5.11
C GLY A 82 -9.77 21.80 4.00
N GLU A 83 -9.08 21.27 2.99
CA GLU A 83 -9.68 20.33 2.04
C GLU A 83 -9.93 18.97 2.69
N ILE A 84 -10.98 18.30 2.25
CA ILE A 84 -11.23 16.89 2.59
C ILE A 84 -10.30 16.05 1.71
N VAL A 85 -9.39 15.32 2.35
CA VAL A 85 -8.43 14.42 1.71
C VAL A 85 -8.95 12.99 1.80
N LYS A 86 -8.83 12.25 0.71
CA LYS A 86 -9.17 10.82 0.64
C LYS A 86 -8.00 10.06 0.03
N LEU A 87 -7.53 9.02 0.72
CA LEU A 87 -6.55 8.07 0.21
C LEU A 87 -7.22 6.71 0.02
N GLU A 88 -6.99 6.10 -1.12
CA GLU A 88 -7.44 4.74 -1.42
C GLU A 88 -6.23 3.86 -1.72
N SER A 89 -6.11 2.74 -1.02
CA SER A 89 -5.01 1.80 -1.17
C SER A 89 -5.51 0.39 -1.47
N LYS A 90 -4.80 -0.33 -2.33
CA LYS A 90 -5.16 -1.68 -2.75
C LYS A 90 -3.91 -2.48 -3.10
N VAL A 91 -3.85 -3.75 -2.66
CA VAL A 91 -2.82 -4.69 -3.11
C VAL A 91 -3.05 -4.98 -4.60
N ILE A 92 -1.99 -4.91 -5.40
CA ILE A 92 -2.03 -5.11 -6.86
C ILE A 92 -1.03 -6.16 -7.36
N LEU A 93 -0.07 -6.56 -6.52
CA LEU A 93 0.88 -7.63 -6.80
C LEU A 93 1.49 -8.11 -5.48
N THR A 94 1.74 -9.41 -5.35
CA THR A 94 2.52 -9.97 -4.24
C THR A 94 3.70 -10.79 -4.76
N GLY A 95 4.82 -10.71 -4.02
CA GLY A 95 5.91 -11.67 -4.11
C GLY A 95 5.77 -12.76 -3.04
N ASN A 96 6.88 -13.33 -2.59
CA ASN A 96 6.85 -14.28 -1.49
C ASN A 96 6.49 -13.60 -0.16
N SER A 97 7.18 -12.51 0.17
CA SER A 97 6.96 -11.71 1.39
C SER A 97 6.60 -10.24 1.11
N SER A 98 6.65 -9.82 -0.15
CA SER A 98 6.42 -8.43 -0.56
C SER A 98 5.01 -8.22 -1.09
N MET A 99 4.48 -7.02 -0.84
CA MET A 99 3.19 -6.55 -1.32
C MET A 99 3.38 -5.21 -2.03
N HIS A 100 2.98 -5.14 -3.29
CA HIS A 100 2.93 -3.88 -4.06
C HIS A 100 1.53 -3.29 -3.91
N ILE A 101 1.47 -2.09 -3.39
CA ILE A 101 0.22 -1.42 -3.05
C ILE A 101 0.08 -0.16 -3.88
N SER A 102 -0.99 -0.09 -4.66
CA SER A 102 -1.38 1.12 -5.38
C SER A 102 -2.08 2.06 -4.41
N ILE A 103 -1.67 3.32 -4.41
CA ILE A 103 -2.27 4.36 -3.57
C ILE A 103 -2.63 5.56 -4.45
N ASP A 104 -3.88 5.94 -4.38
CA ASP A 104 -4.42 7.14 -4.99
C ASP A 104 -4.80 8.14 -3.91
N VAL A 105 -4.35 9.38 -4.06
CA VAL A 105 -4.69 10.49 -3.17
C VAL A 105 -5.58 11.46 -3.91
N PHE A 106 -6.70 11.79 -3.29
CA PHE A 106 -7.68 12.73 -3.80
C PHE A 106 -7.92 13.82 -2.76
N SER A 107 -8.32 15.01 -3.21
CA SER A 107 -8.91 16.00 -2.30
C SER A 107 -10.04 16.78 -2.97
N ARG A 108 -10.83 17.45 -2.15
CA ARG A 108 -11.87 18.37 -2.58
C ARG A 108 -12.08 19.48 -1.56
N ASN A 109 -12.53 20.64 -2.03
CA ASN A 109 -13.05 21.65 -1.13
C ASN A 109 -14.31 21.14 -0.43
N VAL A 110 -14.56 21.57 0.81
CA VAL A 110 -15.74 21.16 1.59
C VAL A 110 -17.07 21.49 0.89
N LYS A 111 -17.10 22.54 0.08
CA LYS A 111 -18.28 22.98 -0.71
C LYS A 111 -18.47 22.18 -2.00
N GLU A 112 -17.47 21.41 -2.42
CA GLU A 112 -17.53 20.62 -3.65
C GLU A 112 -17.92 19.17 -3.34
N LYS A 113 -18.60 18.51 -4.28
CA LYS A 113 -18.98 17.10 -4.14
C LYS A 113 -17.96 16.15 -4.78
N LYS A 114 -17.22 16.63 -5.79
CA LYS A 114 -16.32 15.81 -6.60
C LYS A 114 -14.90 15.85 -6.06
N PHE A 115 -14.33 14.68 -5.82
CA PHE A 115 -12.91 14.53 -5.53
C PHE A 115 -12.06 14.65 -6.80
N GLU A 116 -10.95 15.36 -6.70
CA GLU A 116 -9.92 15.41 -7.74
C GLU A 116 -8.67 14.62 -7.30
N LYS A 117 -8.09 13.86 -8.23
CA LYS A 117 -6.83 13.15 -7.98
C LYS A 117 -5.68 14.15 -7.84
N ARG A 118 -4.90 14.00 -6.77
CA ARG A 118 -3.74 14.86 -6.44
C ARG A 118 -2.43 14.17 -6.71
N THR A 119 -2.34 12.88 -6.38
CA THR A 119 -1.16 12.06 -6.66
C THR A 119 -1.52 10.58 -6.78
N HIS A 120 -0.60 9.83 -7.33
CA HIS A 120 -0.62 8.39 -7.41
C HIS A 120 0.78 7.86 -7.15
N CYS A 121 0.90 6.74 -6.45
CA CYS A 121 2.15 6.02 -6.32
C CYS A 121 1.93 4.51 -6.13
N ILE A 122 3.02 3.77 -6.27
CA ILE A 122 3.09 2.38 -5.78
C ILE A 122 4.12 2.34 -4.66
N ILE A 123 3.71 1.81 -3.52
CA ILE A 123 4.57 1.56 -2.37
C ILE A 123 4.71 0.04 -2.19
N VAL A 124 5.90 -0.40 -1.77
CA VAL A 124 6.17 -1.82 -1.53
C VAL A 124 6.46 -2.03 -0.06
N PHE A 125 5.70 -2.93 0.53
CA PHE A 125 5.90 -3.42 1.89
C PHE A 125 6.39 -4.86 1.89
N VAL A 126 7.16 -5.22 2.91
CA VAL A 126 7.56 -6.59 3.21
C VAL A 126 7.03 -6.95 4.59
N ALA A 127 6.37 -8.10 4.69
CA ALA A 127 5.94 -8.65 5.97
C ALA A 127 7.13 -9.28 6.70
N VAL A 128 7.28 -9.00 8.00
CA VAL A 128 8.37 -9.49 8.83
C VAL A 128 7.88 -10.02 10.16
N ASP A 129 8.63 -10.95 10.73
CA ASP A 129 8.42 -11.47 12.08
C ASP A 129 9.04 -10.55 13.16
N GLU A 130 8.96 -10.98 14.42
CA GLU A 130 9.49 -10.25 15.57
C GLU A 130 11.02 -10.05 15.53
N ASN A 131 11.73 -10.87 14.75
CA ASN A 131 13.18 -10.78 14.56
C ASN A 131 13.56 -9.98 13.32
N GLY A 132 12.58 -9.39 12.60
CA GLY A 132 12.79 -8.66 11.35
C GLY A 132 13.02 -9.56 10.13
N LYS A 133 12.81 -10.87 10.25
CA LYS A 133 12.93 -11.81 9.14
C LYS A 133 11.66 -11.79 8.31
N SER A 134 11.80 -11.78 6.97
CA SER A 134 10.67 -11.79 6.05
C SER A 134 9.82 -13.05 6.19
N VAL A 135 8.50 -12.88 6.21
CA VAL A 135 7.51 -13.97 6.27
C VAL A 135 6.65 -13.99 5.02
N GLU A 136 6.14 -15.18 4.68
CA GLU A 136 5.30 -15.37 3.49
C GLU A 136 3.96 -14.66 3.64
N VAL A 137 3.48 -14.06 2.55
CA VAL A 137 2.19 -13.38 2.48
C VAL A 137 1.23 -14.13 1.56
N PRO A 138 -0.10 -14.00 1.79
CA PRO A 138 -1.10 -14.54 0.87
C PRO A 138 -0.88 -14.03 -0.55
N LYS A 139 -1.02 -14.90 -1.54
CA LYS A 139 -0.85 -14.53 -2.95
C LYS A 139 -2.02 -13.69 -3.44
N TRP A 140 -1.70 -12.63 -4.16
CA TRP A 140 -2.64 -11.86 -4.94
C TRP A 140 -3.03 -12.65 -6.20
N ASN A 141 -4.34 -12.74 -6.46
CA ASN A 141 -4.87 -13.36 -7.66
C ASN A 141 -5.90 -12.40 -8.30
N PRO A 142 -5.55 -11.71 -9.40
CA PRO A 142 -6.46 -10.80 -10.06
C PRO A 142 -7.64 -11.57 -10.66
N THR A 143 -8.85 -11.03 -10.51
CA THR A 143 -10.10 -11.65 -10.97
C THR A 143 -10.84 -10.81 -12.01
N THR A 144 -10.51 -9.55 -12.14
CA THR A 144 -11.11 -8.63 -13.10
C THR A 144 -10.08 -8.10 -14.08
N GLU A 145 -10.51 -7.68 -15.25
CA GLU A 145 -9.63 -7.09 -16.27
C GLU A 145 -8.84 -5.90 -15.72
N LYS A 146 -9.47 -5.05 -14.92
CA LYS A 146 -8.81 -3.91 -14.25
C LYS A 146 -7.72 -4.38 -13.29
N GLU A 147 -7.94 -5.44 -12.55
CA GLU A 147 -6.95 -6.00 -11.63
C GLU A 147 -5.75 -6.59 -12.39
N ILE A 148 -5.99 -7.29 -13.49
CA ILE A 148 -4.95 -7.80 -14.38
C ILE A 148 -4.10 -6.65 -14.93
N GLN A 149 -4.73 -5.57 -15.40
CA GLN A 149 -4.03 -4.38 -15.88
C GLN A 149 -3.16 -3.73 -14.78
N MET A 150 -3.68 -3.64 -13.56
CA MET A 150 -2.92 -3.10 -12.41
C MET A 150 -1.75 -3.99 -12.00
N GLU A 151 -1.91 -5.31 -12.04
CA GLU A 151 -0.83 -6.26 -11.81
C GLU A 151 0.28 -6.11 -12.86
N GLN A 152 -0.09 -6.07 -14.15
CA GLN A 152 0.87 -5.85 -15.24
C GLN A 152 1.61 -4.51 -15.11
N TYR A 153 0.91 -3.47 -14.68
CA TYR A 153 1.53 -2.19 -14.37
C TYR A 153 2.54 -2.29 -13.23
N ALA A 154 2.20 -2.99 -12.13
CA ALA A 154 3.12 -3.23 -11.01
C ALA A 154 4.36 -4.04 -11.43
N ILE A 155 4.20 -5.05 -12.28
CA ILE A 155 5.31 -5.85 -12.83
C ILE A 155 6.26 -4.96 -13.62
N LYS A 156 5.73 -4.14 -14.54
CA LYS A 156 6.55 -3.19 -15.33
C LYS A 156 7.33 -2.21 -14.43
N LEU A 157 6.70 -1.67 -13.40
CA LEU A 157 7.38 -0.78 -12.46
C LEU A 157 8.45 -1.49 -11.63
N LYS A 158 8.22 -2.76 -11.26
CA LYS A 158 9.22 -3.58 -10.59
C LYS A 158 10.47 -3.77 -11.46
N ASP A 159 10.31 -4.01 -12.76
CA ASP A 159 11.42 -4.17 -13.70
C ASP A 159 12.19 -2.84 -13.88
N LEU A 160 11.47 -1.71 -14.01
CA LEU A 160 12.08 -0.38 -14.08
C LEU A 160 12.85 -0.03 -12.78
N ARG A 161 12.32 -0.41 -11.62
CA ARG A 161 13.00 -0.21 -10.34
C ARG A 161 14.35 -0.92 -10.31
N LYS A 162 14.43 -2.14 -10.82
CA LYS A 162 15.69 -2.88 -10.87
C LYS A 162 16.77 -2.12 -11.64
N ASN A 163 16.41 -1.51 -12.77
CA ASN A 163 17.33 -0.68 -13.54
C ASN A 163 17.80 0.53 -12.74
N ILE A 164 16.89 1.21 -12.01
CA ILE A 164 17.23 2.33 -11.13
C ILE A 164 18.18 1.88 -10.01
N GLU A 165 17.93 0.74 -9.39
CA GLU A 165 18.80 0.17 -8.34
C GLU A 165 20.21 -0.13 -8.88
N ASP A 166 20.31 -0.64 -10.12
CA ASP A 166 21.59 -0.90 -10.76
C ASP A 166 22.37 0.40 -11.02
N GLU A 167 21.71 1.46 -11.46
CA GLU A 167 22.31 2.78 -11.65
C GLU A 167 22.74 3.46 -10.33
N MET A 168 22.07 3.15 -9.21
CA MET A 168 22.41 3.70 -7.90
C MET A 168 23.60 3.02 -7.23
N LYS A 169 23.89 1.75 -7.55
CA LYS A 169 24.96 0.95 -6.92
C LYS A 169 26.31 1.64 -6.78
N PRO A 170 26.81 2.41 -7.79
CA PRO A 170 28.11 3.09 -7.68
C PRO A 170 28.13 4.19 -6.61
N PHE A 171 26.96 4.64 -6.11
CA PHE A 171 26.81 5.73 -5.16
C PHE A 171 26.40 5.29 -3.75
N LEU A 172 26.21 4.00 -3.53
CA LEU A 172 25.89 3.37 -2.26
C LEU A 172 27.15 2.74 -1.64
#